data_46b1bc42d86780e164725c2e13ddaa8c
#
_entry.id   46b1bc42d86780e164725c2e13ddaa8c
#
_cell.length_a   1.000
_cell.length_b   1.000
_cell.length_c   1.000
_cell.angle_alpha   90.00
_cell.angle_beta   90.00
_cell.angle_gamma   90.00
#
_symmetry.space_group_name_H-M   'P 1'
#
loop_
_entity.id
_entity.type
_entity.pdbx_description
1 polymer ?
#
loop_
_entity_poly.entity_id
_entity_poly.type
_entity_poly.pdbx_seq_one_letter_code
_entity_poly.pdbx_strand_id
1 'polypeptide(L)'
;MRNILLCTVAAAFVILPCSAANPNANAVIWRAPGAIQLEDWIWGPGGEAGAPKPPYEFIEEDLHGTNPKIRVRDAAGAQWVVKFGGENHSDVFTSRLLHAMGYLTEPSYFVADGVVTGTHSLRRAKPFIRKDGSFVRARFKLRDKSLTHVRDVNWAWNENPFAGTHELNGLKILMMLTSNWDAKDSRDGNGSNTAVYSVKGPAGPQSFYAFDDWGASMGKWGGFFKRDKWDPEGYRQQSKAFVRLKDAQKIEWGYSGKHGKDVTEGIGVEDIRWLLTYLAPVTDEELRAGLRASGATDAQIDRYVPSIRERITQLQRISGSTLSATR
;
A
#
# COMPACT_ATOMS: atom_id res chain seq x y z
N MET A 1 -63.00 -48.43 9.30
CA MET A 1 -62.31 -47.63 8.28
C MET A 1 -61.89 -46.35 8.97
N ARG A 2 -60.59 -46.20 9.22
CA ARG A 2 -59.99 -45.03 9.92
C ARG A 2 -59.32 -44.17 8.88
N ASN A 3 -59.84 -42.97 8.62
CA ASN A 3 -59.21 -41.98 7.75
C ASN A 3 -58.10 -41.32 8.50
N ILE A 4 -56.86 -41.47 7.98
CA ILE A 4 -55.67 -40.74 8.43
C ILE A 4 -55.54 -39.50 7.52
N LEU A 5 -55.67 -38.32 8.12
CA LEU A 5 -55.46 -37.01 7.50
C LEU A 5 -53.98 -36.72 7.57
N LEU A 6 -53.29 -36.72 6.41
CA LEU A 6 -51.90 -36.25 6.32
C LEU A 6 -51.91 -34.72 6.21
N CYS A 7 -51.44 -34.02 7.24
CA CYS A 7 -51.13 -32.59 7.16
C CYS A 7 -49.70 -32.40 6.60
N THR A 8 -49.63 -31.94 5.37
CA THR A 8 -48.36 -31.47 4.78
C THR A 8 -48.06 -30.06 5.25
N VAL A 9 -47.04 -29.90 6.11
CA VAL A 9 -46.49 -28.59 6.49
C VAL A 9 -45.54 -28.13 5.40
N ALA A 10 -45.95 -27.14 4.62
CA ALA A 10 -45.05 -26.44 3.68
C ALA A 10 -44.20 -25.43 4.46
N ALA A 11 -42.90 -25.72 4.60
CA ALA A 11 -41.95 -24.77 5.13
C ALA A 11 -41.61 -23.72 4.05
N ALA A 12 -42.13 -22.51 4.21
CA ALA A 12 -41.76 -21.38 3.38
C ALA A 12 -40.34 -20.89 3.80
N PHE A 13 -39.35 -21.17 2.97
CA PHE A 13 -38.05 -20.54 3.10
C PHE A 13 -38.17 -19.07 2.73
N VAL A 14 -38.14 -18.19 3.71
CA VAL A 14 -37.99 -16.75 3.50
C VAL A 14 -36.53 -16.49 3.17
N ILE A 15 -36.21 -16.35 1.89
CA ILE A 15 -34.93 -15.85 1.43
C ILE A 15 -34.92 -14.36 1.75
N LEU A 16 -34.32 -13.99 2.87
CA LEU A 16 -34.01 -12.59 3.15
C LEU A 16 -33.01 -12.12 2.09
N PRO A 17 -33.29 -11.03 1.36
CA PRO A 17 -32.30 -10.47 0.44
C PRO A 17 -31.09 -10.05 1.28
N CYS A 18 -29.93 -10.61 0.98
CA CYS A 18 -28.66 -10.11 1.47
C CYS A 18 -28.53 -8.70 0.90
N SER A 19 -28.89 -7.70 1.68
CA SER A 19 -28.71 -6.30 1.30
C SER A 19 -27.23 -6.09 1.06
N ALA A 20 -26.83 -5.87 -0.19
CA ALA A 20 -25.48 -5.45 -0.51
C ALA A 20 -25.19 -4.20 0.32
N ALA A 21 -24.26 -4.32 1.28
CA ALA A 21 -23.88 -3.20 2.13
C ALA A 21 -23.49 -2.02 1.22
N ASN A 22 -24.12 -0.87 1.41
CA ASN A 22 -23.78 0.35 0.67
C ASN A 22 -22.28 0.64 0.95
N PRO A 23 -21.39 0.55 -0.04
CA PRO A 23 -19.94 0.72 0.19
C PRO A 23 -19.60 2.13 0.68
N ASN A 24 -20.49 3.10 0.54
CA ASN A 24 -20.34 4.46 1.03
C ASN A 24 -20.82 4.65 2.47
N ALA A 25 -21.55 3.68 3.04
CA ALA A 25 -21.92 3.74 4.44
C ALA A 25 -20.69 3.55 5.31
N ASN A 26 -20.37 4.54 6.17
CA ASN A 26 -19.18 4.56 7.02
C ASN A 26 -17.85 4.45 6.20
N ALA A 27 -17.79 5.15 5.05
CA ALA A 27 -16.59 5.21 4.22
C ALA A 27 -15.45 5.92 4.95
N VAL A 28 -14.25 5.34 4.90
CA VAL A 28 -13.02 5.86 5.51
C VAL A 28 -11.87 5.70 4.51
N ILE A 29 -11.07 6.73 4.31
CA ILE A 29 -9.83 6.65 3.52
C ILE A 29 -8.59 6.87 4.41
N TRP A 30 -8.78 7.55 5.52
CA TRP A 30 -7.71 7.98 6.40
C TRP A 30 -8.18 8.00 7.86
N ARG A 31 -7.26 7.78 8.77
CA ARG A 31 -7.43 8.02 10.20
C ARG A 31 -6.23 8.76 10.74
N ALA A 32 -6.47 9.69 11.65
CA ALA A 32 -5.37 10.35 12.34
C ALA A 32 -4.42 9.30 12.94
N PRO A 33 -3.15 9.27 12.55
CA PRO A 33 -2.20 8.34 13.13
C PRO A 33 -2.05 8.65 14.63
N GLY A 34 -1.90 7.61 15.44
CA GLY A 34 -1.46 7.76 16.82
C GLY A 34 0.00 8.21 16.88
N ALA A 35 0.60 8.13 18.07
CA ALA A 35 2.04 8.34 18.19
C ALA A 35 2.77 7.22 17.43
N ILE A 36 3.40 7.56 16.32
CA ILE A 36 4.22 6.64 15.53
C ILE A 36 5.56 6.48 16.22
N GLN A 37 5.96 5.25 16.48
CA GLN A 37 7.23 4.89 17.11
C GLN A 37 8.23 4.41 16.05
N LEU A 38 9.52 4.39 16.39
CA LEU A 38 10.56 3.88 15.49
C LEU A 38 10.30 2.42 15.07
N GLU A 39 9.75 1.62 15.98
CA GLU A 39 9.37 0.23 15.75
C GLU A 39 8.32 0.07 14.65
N ASP A 40 7.42 1.06 14.48
CA ASP A 40 6.44 1.06 13.39
C ASP A 40 7.10 1.19 12.01
N TRP A 41 8.20 1.92 11.94
CA TRP A 41 9.02 2.02 10.72
C TRP A 41 9.79 0.73 10.43
N ILE A 42 10.16 -0.01 11.48
CA ILE A 42 10.86 -1.30 11.36
C ILE A 42 9.87 -2.41 10.99
N TRP A 43 8.73 -2.48 11.67
CA TRP A 43 7.81 -3.62 11.60
C TRP A 43 6.53 -3.34 10.82
N GLY A 44 6.12 -2.07 10.67
CA GLY A 44 4.86 -1.68 10.03
C GLY A 44 3.62 -2.00 10.88
N PRO A 45 2.42 -1.96 10.29
CA PRO A 45 1.15 -2.08 11.04
C PRO A 45 0.95 -3.42 11.76
N GLY A 46 1.72 -4.45 11.41
CA GLY A 46 1.65 -5.75 12.08
C GLY A 46 2.52 -5.88 13.32
N GLY A 47 3.42 -4.92 13.57
CA GLY A 47 4.40 -4.99 14.65
C GLY A 47 5.37 -6.17 14.52
N GLU A 48 6.30 -6.30 15.48
CA GLU A 48 7.24 -7.41 15.54
C GLU A 48 6.54 -8.75 15.75
N ALA A 49 5.54 -8.78 16.62
CA ALA A 49 4.79 -10.00 16.93
C ALA A 49 4.06 -10.58 15.70
N GLY A 50 3.67 -9.73 14.76
CA GLY A 50 3.02 -10.10 13.50
C GLY A 50 3.98 -10.50 12.38
N ALA A 51 5.31 -10.45 12.59
CA ALA A 51 6.27 -10.84 11.55
C ALA A 51 6.18 -12.33 11.20
N PRO A 52 6.48 -12.73 9.94
CA PRO A 52 6.41 -14.13 9.53
C PRO A 52 7.44 -14.99 10.25
N LYS A 53 7.01 -16.16 10.74
CA LYS A 53 7.81 -17.07 11.59
C LYS A 53 8.20 -18.33 10.82
N PRO A 54 9.50 -18.56 10.52
CA PRO A 54 9.92 -19.78 9.85
C PRO A 54 9.72 -21.02 10.76
N PRO A 55 9.62 -22.23 10.20
CA PRO A 55 9.70 -22.55 8.77
C PRO A 55 8.41 -22.20 8.00
N TYR A 56 8.56 -22.08 6.67
CA TYR A 56 7.44 -21.78 5.78
C TYR A 56 7.04 -23.02 5.00
N GLU A 57 5.76 -23.39 5.06
CA GLU A 57 5.19 -24.51 4.33
C GLU A 57 4.50 -23.99 3.07
N PHE A 58 4.84 -24.56 1.90
CA PHE A 58 4.21 -24.22 0.63
C PHE A 58 2.73 -24.63 0.60
N ILE A 59 1.87 -23.73 0.15
CA ILE A 59 0.45 -24.01 -0.08
C ILE A 59 0.21 -24.16 -1.58
N GLU A 60 0.54 -23.13 -2.36
CA GLU A 60 0.36 -23.10 -3.80
C GLU A 60 1.15 -21.96 -4.46
N GLU A 61 1.33 -22.04 -5.77
CA GLU A 61 1.78 -20.90 -6.58
C GLU A 61 0.57 -20.11 -7.10
N ASP A 62 0.56 -18.81 -6.86
CA ASP A 62 -0.47 -17.91 -7.39
C ASP A 62 -0.01 -17.36 -8.75
N LEU A 63 -0.69 -17.77 -9.81
CA LEU A 63 -0.37 -17.40 -11.18
C LEU A 63 -1.06 -16.09 -11.65
N HIS A 64 -1.89 -15.47 -10.83
CA HIS A 64 -2.56 -14.21 -11.18
C HIS A 64 -1.60 -13.01 -11.11
N GLY A 65 -1.90 -11.97 -11.89
CA GLY A 65 -1.11 -10.74 -11.95
C GLY A 65 0.27 -10.92 -12.58
N THR A 66 1.13 -9.90 -12.50
CA THR A 66 2.40 -9.82 -13.25
C THR A 66 3.58 -10.46 -12.54
N ASN A 67 3.67 -10.34 -11.22
CA ASN A 67 4.83 -10.78 -10.45
C ASN A 67 4.72 -12.21 -9.96
N PRO A 68 5.84 -12.98 -9.94
CA PRO A 68 5.90 -14.30 -9.33
C PRO A 68 5.57 -14.27 -7.85
N LYS A 69 4.66 -15.12 -7.41
CA LYS A 69 4.25 -15.22 -6.02
C LYS A 69 3.75 -16.60 -5.66
N ILE A 70 3.94 -16.96 -4.40
CA ILE A 70 3.43 -18.19 -3.80
C ILE A 70 2.61 -17.86 -2.56
N ARG A 71 1.80 -18.80 -2.13
CA ARG A 71 1.19 -18.79 -0.80
C ARG A 71 1.91 -19.78 0.09
N VAL A 72 2.18 -19.36 1.33
CA VAL A 72 2.80 -20.19 2.34
C VAL A 72 2.06 -20.09 3.67
N ARG A 73 2.24 -21.08 4.54
CA ARG A 73 1.87 -21.05 5.95
C ARG A 73 3.14 -20.97 6.76
N ASP A 74 3.20 -20.11 7.76
CA ASP A 74 4.31 -20.01 8.68
C ASP A 74 4.14 -20.92 9.91
N ALA A 75 5.16 -20.98 10.77
CA ALA A 75 5.13 -21.79 11.99
C ALA A 75 4.03 -21.40 12.98
N ALA A 76 3.52 -20.17 12.93
CA ALA A 76 2.40 -19.71 13.75
C ALA A 76 1.03 -20.03 13.12
N GLY A 77 1.00 -20.68 11.94
CA GLY A 77 -0.22 -20.99 11.18
C GLY A 77 -0.77 -19.83 10.36
N ALA A 78 -0.11 -18.67 10.35
CA ALA A 78 -0.51 -17.53 9.53
C ALA A 78 -0.25 -17.82 8.04
N GLN A 79 -1.15 -17.32 7.17
CA GLN A 79 -0.99 -17.46 5.73
C GLN A 79 -0.43 -16.17 5.12
N TRP A 80 0.53 -16.34 4.21
CA TRP A 80 1.25 -15.26 3.58
C TRP A 80 1.21 -15.37 2.06
N VAL A 81 1.07 -14.21 1.40
CA VAL A 81 1.40 -14.07 -0.01
C VAL A 81 2.85 -13.62 -0.09
N VAL A 82 3.70 -14.49 -0.62
CA VAL A 82 5.13 -14.25 -0.79
C VAL A 82 5.41 -13.86 -2.22
N LYS A 83 5.86 -12.64 -2.43
CA LYS A 83 6.15 -12.05 -3.76
C LYS A 83 7.66 -11.96 -3.96
N PHE A 84 8.12 -12.25 -5.16
CA PHE A 84 9.52 -12.19 -5.56
C PHE A 84 9.74 -11.10 -6.61
N GLY A 85 10.94 -10.53 -6.66
CA GLY A 85 11.34 -9.55 -7.67
C GLY A 85 11.61 -8.16 -7.13
N GLY A 86 11.81 -7.19 -8.04
CA GLY A 86 12.30 -5.84 -7.71
C GLY A 86 11.31 -4.93 -6.97
N GLU A 87 10.03 -5.33 -6.85
CA GLU A 87 9.00 -4.53 -6.17
C GLU A 87 8.98 -4.72 -4.65
N ASN A 88 9.71 -5.72 -4.14
CA ASN A 88 9.62 -6.10 -2.73
C ASN A 88 10.04 -4.97 -1.78
N HIS A 89 11.10 -4.27 -2.12
CA HIS A 89 11.65 -3.18 -1.32
C HIS A 89 10.71 -1.96 -1.30
N SER A 90 10.27 -1.53 -2.49
CA SER A 90 9.41 -0.35 -2.65
C SER A 90 8.05 -0.54 -1.98
N ASP A 91 7.45 -1.72 -2.14
CA ASP A 91 6.15 -2.06 -1.54
C ASP A 91 6.23 -2.03 0.00
N VAL A 92 7.26 -2.64 0.59
CA VAL A 92 7.42 -2.67 2.05
C VAL A 92 7.71 -1.29 2.63
N PHE A 93 8.63 -0.51 2.05
CA PHE A 93 8.93 0.84 2.55
C PHE A 93 7.72 1.76 2.42
N THR A 94 7.10 1.79 1.24
CA THR A 94 5.99 2.70 0.99
C THR A 94 4.78 2.35 1.86
N SER A 95 4.47 1.07 2.07
CA SER A 95 3.40 0.66 2.99
C SER A 95 3.61 1.18 4.42
N ARG A 96 4.86 1.19 4.91
CA ARG A 96 5.19 1.76 6.24
C ARG A 96 5.01 3.27 6.28
N LEU A 97 5.48 3.97 5.26
CA LEU A 97 5.28 5.41 5.15
C LEU A 97 3.78 5.76 5.14
N LEU A 98 2.97 5.05 4.36
CA LEU A 98 1.52 5.27 4.30
C LEU A 98 0.86 5.01 5.66
N HIS A 99 1.24 3.92 6.33
CA HIS A 99 0.76 3.61 7.67
C HIS A 99 1.09 4.73 8.65
N ALA A 100 2.34 5.20 8.66
CA ALA A 100 2.75 6.33 9.50
C ALA A 100 1.99 7.63 9.18
N MET A 101 1.50 7.78 7.95
CA MET A 101 0.66 8.91 7.53
C MET A 101 -0.85 8.66 7.74
N GLY A 102 -1.28 7.56 8.36
CA GLY A 102 -2.67 7.29 8.73
C GLY A 102 -3.52 6.59 7.66
N TYR A 103 -2.92 6.10 6.59
CA TYR A 103 -3.63 5.34 5.54
C TYR A 103 -3.63 3.85 5.83
N LEU A 104 -4.69 3.17 5.43
CA LEU A 104 -4.78 1.72 5.56
C LEU A 104 -3.74 1.04 4.67
N THR A 105 -2.91 0.22 5.27
CA THR A 105 -2.01 -0.70 4.57
C THR A 105 -2.05 -2.07 5.23
N GLU A 106 -1.91 -3.12 4.42
CA GLU A 106 -1.83 -4.47 4.97
C GLU A 106 -0.41 -4.75 5.52
N PRO A 107 -0.30 -5.52 6.63
CA PRO A 107 1.01 -5.91 7.17
C PRO A 107 1.87 -6.58 6.11
N SER A 108 3.04 -6.00 5.83
CA SER A 108 4.00 -6.54 4.89
C SER A 108 5.43 -6.47 5.43
N TYR A 109 6.21 -7.51 5.17
CA TYR A 109 7.57 -7.66 5.70
C TYR A 109 8.53 -8.07 4.60
N PHE A 110 9.72 -7.49 4.64
CA PHE A 110 10.84 -7.96 3.83
C PHE A 110 11.57 -9.07 4.56
N VAL A 111 11.74 -10.22 3.91
CA VAL A 111 12.50 -11.35 4.40
C VAL A 111 13.72 -11.52 3.50
N ALA A 112 14.91 -11.32 4.08
CA ALA A 112 16.16 -11.34 3.34
C ALA A 112 16.46 -12.70 2.72
N ASP A 113 16.26 -13.75 3.51
CA ASP A 113 16.43 -15.15 3.10
C ASP A 113 15.54 -16.08 3.92
N GLY A 114 15.29 -17.26 3.40
CA GLY A 114 14.49 -18.27 4.08
C GLY A 114 14.36 -19.55 3.28
N VAL A 115 13.62 -20.51 3.84
CA VAL A 115 13.35 -21.80 3.22
C VAL A 115 11.86 -22.07 3.23
N VAL A 116 11.34 -22.47 2.07
CA VAL A 116 9.97 -22.95 1.89
C VAL A 116 10.01 -24.45 1.68
N THR A 117 9.37 -25.21 2.58
CA THR A 117 9.27 -26.67 2.47
C THR A 117 8.07 -27.09 1.62
N GLY A 118 8.13 -28.29 1.05
CA GLY A 118 7.02 -28.87 0.30
C GLY A 118 6.76 -28.25 -1.07
N THR A 119 7.69 -27.48 -1.61
CA THR A 119 7.54 -26.86 -2.93
C THR A 119 7.48 -27.91 -4.03
N HIS A 120 6.50 -27.78 -4.95
CA HIS A 120 6.34 -28.64 -6.10
C HIS A 120 5.74 -27.87 -7.26
N SER A 121 6.00 -28.34 -8.48
CA SER A 121 5.37 -27.85 -9.73
C SER A 121 5.43 -26.32 -9.94
N LEU A 122 6.48 -25.64 -9.42
CA LEU A 122 6.68 -24.21 -9.58
C LEU A 122 6.88 -23.85 -11.06
N ARG A 123 6.21 -22.77 -11.50
CA ARG A 123 6.29 -22.20 -12.85
C ARG A 123 7.02 -20.86 -12.83
N ARG A 124 6.32 -19.80 -12.44
CA ARG A 124 6.82 -18.40 -12.41
C ARG A 124 7.76 -18.15 -11.24
N ALA A 125 7.49 -18.77 -10.09
CA ALA A 125 8.34 -18.67 -8.91
C ALA A 125 9.59 -19.55 -8.96
N LYS A 126 9.68 -20.49 -9.91
CA LYS A 126 10.81 -21.42 -10.06
C LYS A 126 12.21 -20.75 -10.07
N PRO A 127 12.43 -19.60 -10.75
CA PRO A 127 13.74 -18.94 -10.74
C PRO A 127 14.13 -18.32 -9.39
N PHE A 128 13.19 -18.15 -8.46
CA PHE A 128 13.38 -17.48 -7.18
C PHE A 128 13.52 -18.45 -6.00
N ILE A 129 13.15 -19.72 -6.19
CA ILE A 129 13.21 -20.74 -5.15
C ILE A 129 14.12 -21.85 -5.64
N ARG A 130 15.21 -22.11 -4.90
CA ARG A 130 16.17 -23.17 -5.23
C ARG A 130 15.57 -24.55 -4.98
N LYS A 131 16.28 -25.60 -5.42
CA LYS A 131 15.83 -27.01 -5.26
C LYS A 131 15.67 -27.43 -3.79
N ASP A 132 16.46 -26.84 -2.89
CA ASP A 132 16.39 -27.03 -1.43
C ASP A 132 15.29 -26.20 -0.76
N GLY A 133 14.49 -25.45 -1.53
CA GLY A 133 13.45 -24.55 -1.05
C GLY A 133 13.94 -23.19 -0.61
N SER A 134 15.26 -22.93 -0.64
CA SER A 134 15.80 -21.64 -0.22
C SER A 134 15.46 -20.53 -1.21
N PHE A 135 15.22 -19.32 -0.68
CA PHE A 135 14.98 -18.11 -1.43
C PHE A 135 15.75 -16.94 -0.83
N VAL A 136 15.86 -15.87 -1.59
CA VAL A 136 16.40 -14.58 -1.11
C VAL A 136 15.50 -13.43 -1.53
N ARG A 137 15.41 -12.41 -0.66
CA ARG A 137 14.72 -11.13 -0.93
C ARG A 137 13.26 -11.31 -1.36
N ALA A 138 12.43 -11.73 -0.42
CA ALA A 138 11.00 -11.88 -0.63
C ALA A 138 10.20 -10.88 0.20
N ARG A 139 9.03 -10.47 -0.30
CA ARG A 139 8.03 -9.73 0.45
C ARG A 139 6.94 -10.68 0.92
N PHE A 140 6.72 -10.72 2.22
CA PHE A 140 5.62 -11.43 2.86
C PHE A 140 4.50 -10.44 3.17
N LYS A 141 3.34 -10.61 2.57
CA LYS A 141 2.13 -9.84 2.87
C LYS A 141 1.15 -10.74 3.60
N LEU A 142 0.75 -10.32 4.81
CA LEU A 142 -0.18 -11.11 5.63
C LEU A 142 -1.53 -11.20 4.91
N ARG A 143 -2.07 -12.39 4.89
CA ARG A 143 -3.44 -12.61 4.49
C ARG A 143 -4.35 -12.41 5.71
N ASP A 144 -4.57 -11.15 6.06
CA ASP A 144 -5.33 -10.77 7.24
C ASP A 144 -6.83 -11.06 7.04
N LYS A 145 -7.37 -11.91 7.88
CA LYS A 145 -8.80 -12.25 7.87
C LYS A 145 -9.69 -11.16 8.47
N SER A 146 -9.11 -10.21 9.20
CA SER A 146 -9.84 -9.05 9.74
C SER A 146 -10.14 -8.01 8.65
N LEU A 147 -9.37 -8.03 7.56
CA LEU A 147 -9.57 -7.21 6.38
C LEU A 147 -10.29 -8.04 5.31
N THR A 148 -11.55 -7.76 5.10
CA THR A 148 -12.30 -8.42 4.04
C THR A 148 -12.36 -7.51 2.83
N HIS A 149 -11.66 -7.88 1.75
CA HIS A 149 -11.77 -7.19 0.48
C HIS A 149 -13.22 -7.26 -0.02
N VAL A 150 -13.83 -6.11 -0.25
CA VAL A 150 -15.17 -6.04 -0.82
C VAL A 150 -15.04 -6.36 -2.31
N ARG A 151 -15.47 -7.57 -2.67
CA ARG A 151 -15.27 -8.10 -4.02
C ARG A 151 -15.92 -7.18 -5.05
N ASP A 152 -15.19 -6.95 -6.14
CA ASP A 152 -15.63 -6.15 -7.31
C ASP A 152 -15.94 -4.66 -7.00
N VAL A 153 -15.50 -4.15 -5.84
CA VAL A 153 -15.61 -2.74 -5.48
C VAL A 153 -14.23 -2.08 -5.51
N ASN A 154 -14.02 -1.29 -6.55
CA ASN A 154 -12.85 -0.44 -6.74
C ASN A 154 -13.31 1.01 -6.91
N TRP A 155 -12.39 1.97 -6.81
CA TRP A 155 -12.70 3.39 -6.94
C TRP A 155 -11.75 4.09 -7.91
N ALA A 156 -12.19 5.22 -8.47
CA ALA A 156 -11.39 6.06 -9.36
C ALA A 156 -10.88 7.31 -8.62
N TRP A 157 -9.71 7.82 -9.00
CA TRP A 157 -9.08 8.98 -8.36
C TRP A 157 -9.96 10.23 -8.40
N ASN A 158 -10.76 10.40 -9.46
CA ASN A 158 -11.65 11.53 -9.65
C ASN A 158 -13.11 11.24 -9.28
N GLU A 159 -13.45 9.99 -8.95
CA GLU A 159 -14.82 9.58 -8.62
C GLU A 159 -14.80 8.63 -7.42
N ASN A 160 -14.98 9.20 -6.22
CA ASN A 160 -15.03 8.50 -4.95
C ASN A 160 -15.62 9.42 -3.87
N PRO A 161 -16.02 8.89 -2.68
CA PRO A 161 -16.64 9.70 -1.62
C PRO A 161 -15.75 10.79 -1.02
N PHE A 162 -14.45 10.78 -1.29
CA PHE A 162 -13.45 11.69 -0.70
C PHE A 162 -12.93 12.74 -1.69
N ALA A 163 -13.51 12.84 -2.88
CA ALA A 163 -13.08 13.82 -3.86
C ALA A 163 -13.12 15.26 -3.29
N GLY A 164 -11.98 15.96 -3.35
CA GLY A 164 -11.82 17.31 -2.80
C GLY A 164 -11.48 17.37 -1.31
N THR A 165 -11.30 16.24 -0.61
CA THR A 165 -10.88 16.25 0.79
C THR A 165 -9.35 16.29 0.93
N HIS A 166 -8.88 16.78 2.07
CA HIS A 166 -7.44 16.78 2.41
C HIS A 166 -6.87 15.35 2.46
N GLU A 167 -7.67 14.39 2.91
CA GLU A 167 -7.27 13.00 3.05
C GLU A 167 -6.99 12.35 1.69
N LEU A 168 -7.85 12.53 0.70
CA LEU A 168 -7.60 12.03 -0.65
C LEU A 168 -6.42 12.78 -1.30
N ASN A 169 -6.36 14.10 -1.16
CA ASN A 169 -5.28 14.90 -1.73
C ASN A 169 -3.94 14.57 -1.06
N GLY A 170 -3.91 14.27 0.23
CA GLY A 170 -2.75 13.74 0.95
C GLY A 170 -2.26 12.41 0.36
N LEU A 171 -3.19 11.48 0.07
CA LEU A 171 -2.84 10.21 -0.60
C LEU A 171 -2.24 10.43 -1.99
N LYS A 172 -2.81 11.36 -2.78
CA LYS A 172 -2.26 11.75 -4.08
C LYS A 172 -0.84 12.34 -3.96
N ILE A 173 -0.59 13.18 -2.95
CA ILE A 173 0.75 13.73 -2.69
C ILE A 173 1.72 12.61 -2.32
N LEU A 174 1.34 11.64 -1.49
CA LEU A 174 2.17 10.50 -1.13
C LEU A 174 2.43 9.58 -2.34
N MET A 175 1.46 9.39 -3.24
CA MET A 175 1.65 8.70 -4.52
C MET A 175 2.79 9.34 -5.32
N MET A 176 2.77 10.67 -5.44
CA MET A 176 3.81 11.43 -6.13
C MET A 176 5.13 11.47 -5.35
N LEU A 177 5.07 11.65 -4.01
CA LEU A 177 6.25 11.66 -3.13
C LEU A 177 7.05 10.37 -3.26
N THR A 178 6.39 9.24 -3.37
CA THR A 178 7.02 7.93 -3.52
C THR A 178 7.34 7.56 -4.97
N SER A 179 7.04 8.43 -5.93
CA SER A 179 7.20 8.15 -7.37
C SER A 179 6.41 6.94 -7.88
N ASN A 180 5.30 6.59 -7.26
CA ASN A 180 4.48 5.48 -7.77
C ASN A 180 3.82 5.89 -9.09
N TRP A 181 4.29 5.31 -10.18
CA TRP A 181 3.81 5.63 -11.54
C TRP A 181 2.64 4.74 -11.99
N ASP A 182 2.26 3.71 -11.23
CA ASP A 182 1.20 2.75 -11.59
C ASP A 182 -0.11 3.00 -10.83
N ALA A 183 -0.56 4.25 -10.86
CA ALA A 183 -1.78 4.71 -10.19
C ALA A 183 -3.08 4.19 -10.85
N LYS A 184 -3.13 2.87 -11.14
CA LYS A 184 -4.32 2.22 -11.70
C LYS A 184 -5.51 2.33 -10.78
N ASP A 185 -6.68 2.52 -11.38
CA ASP A 185 -7.94 2.60 -10.65
C ASP A 185 -9.06 1.77 -11.32
N SER A 186 -10.29 1.94 -10.88
CA SER A 186 -11.45 1.17 -11.38
C SER A 186 -11.68 1.24 -12.89
N ARG A 187 -11.09 2.22 -13.58
CA ARG A 187 -11.22 2.41 -15.04
C ARG A 187 -10.23 1.55 -15.84
N ASP A 188 -9.32 0.84 -15.18
CA ASP A 188 -8.30 0.03 -15.83
C ASP A 188 -8.77 -1.40 -16.06
N GLY A 189 -8.89 -1.81 -17.33
CA GLY A 189 -9.41 -3.13 -17.71
C GLY A 189 -8.55 -4.33 -17.28
N ASN A 190 -7.28 -4.12 -16.91
CA ASN A 190 -6.35 -5.17 -16.49
C ASN A 190 -6.09 -5.18 -14.98
N GLY A 191 -7.10 -4.86 -14.19
CA GLY A 191 -7.04 -4.83 -12.74
C GLY A 191 -6.72 -3.46 -12.17
N SER A 192 -7.38 -3.14 -11.06
CA SER A 192 -7.22 -1.91 -10.28
C SER A 192 -6.18 -2.11 -9.18
N ASN A 193 -5.50 -1.03 -8.80
CA ASN A 193 -4.69 -0.95 -7.59
C ASN A 193 -5.45 -0.22 -6.46
N THR A 194 -6.70 0.21 -6.72
CA THR A 194 -7.61 0.74 -5.69
C THR A 194 -8.55 -0.36 -5.23
N ALA A 195 -8.87 -0.38 -3.95
CA ALA A 195 -9.72 -1.39 -3.34
C ALA A 195 -10.56 -0.81 -2.20
N VAL A 196 -11.62 -1.52 -1.83
CA VAL A 196 -12.41 -1.23 -0.62
C VAL A 196 -12.36 -2.45 0.29
N TYR A 197 -12.01 -2.23 1.55
CA TYR A 197 -11.99 -3.25 2.59
C TYR A 197 -13.09 -3.01 3.60
N SER A 198 -13.81 -4.07 3.96
CA SER A 198 -14.69 -4.06 5.13
C SER A 198 -13.86 -4.39 6.37
N VAL A 199 -13.87 -3.50 7.33
CA VAL A 199 -13.17 -3.62 8.62
C VAL A 199 -14.19 -3.54 9.73
N LYS A 200 -14.11 -4.45 10.71
CA LYS A 200 -14.96 -4.39 11.90
C LYS A 200 -14.56 -3.19 12.76
N GLY A 201 -15.49 -2.27 12.97
CA GLY A 201 -15.32 -1.14 13.89
C GLY A 201 -16.23 -1.25 15.13
N PRO A 202 -16.02 -0.40 16.16
CA PRO A 202 -16.84 -0.40 17.38
C PRO A 202 -18.33 -0.15 17.13
N ALA A 203 -18.65 0.67 16.12
CA ALA A 203 -20.03 1.03 15.75
C ALA A 203 -20.57 0.22 14.56
N GLY A 204 -19.90 -0.88 14.20
CA GLY A 204 -20.25 -1.72 13.05
C GLY A 204 -19.18 -1.72 11.96
N PRO A 205 -19.42 -2.40 10.83
CA PRO A 205 -18.44 -2.47 9.75
C PRO A 205 -18.22 -1.09 9.10
N GLN A 206 -16.95 -0.81 8.77
CA GLN A 206 -16.52 0.39 8.05
C GLN A 206 -15.94 -0.01 6.70
N SER A 207 -16.16 0.83 5.69
CA SER A 207 -15.61 0.64 4.33
C SER A 207 -14.35 1.48 4.17
N PHE A 208 -13.17 0.82 4.23
CA PHE A 208 -11.89 1.47 4.00
C PHE A 208 -11.53 1.48 2.53
N TYR A 209 -11.32 2.67 2.01
CA TYR A 209 -10.81 2.92 0.67
C TYR A 209 -9.29 2.93 0.72
N ALA A 210 -8.64 2.04 0.01
CA ALA A 210 -7.20 1.86 0.03
C ALA A 210 -6.61 1.82 -1.38
N PHE A 211 -5.31 2.08 -1.47
CA PHE A 211 -4.49 1.80 -2.63
C PHE A 211 -3.50 0.68 -2.25
N ASP A 212 -3.49 -0.42 -3.01
CA ASP A 212 -2.91 -1.70 -2.58
C ASP A 212 -1.55 -2.04 -3.15
N ASP A 213 -1.17 -1.48 -4.32
CA ASP A 213 0.08 -1.85 -4.98
C ASP A 213 1.09 -0.68 -5.00
N TRP A 214 2.00 -0.72 -4.02
CA TRP A 214 3.09 0.24 -3.89
C TRP A 214 4.40 -0.25 -4.52
N GLY A 215 4.37 -1.38 -5.24
CA GLY A 215 5.54 -1.97 -5.87
C GLY A 215 6.18 -1.11 -6.96
N ALA A 216 5.42 -0.24 -7.62
CA ALA A 216 5.90 0.67 -8.65
C ALA A 216 6.49 1.99 -8.11
N SER A 217 6.89 2.00 -6.84
CA SER A 217 7.38 3.18 -6.12
C SER A 217 8.91 3.24 -6.03
N MET A 218 9.43 4.35 -5.51
CA MET A 218 10.83 4.57 -5.14
C MET A 218 11.81 4.46 -6.33
N GLY A 219 11.34 4.82 -7.52
CA GLY A 219 12.14 4.88 -8.73
C GLY A 219 11.83 6.12 -9.55
N LYS A 220 11.82 5.98 -10.87
CA LYS A 220 11.49 7.03 -11.83
C LYS A 220 10.04 6.92 -12.28
N TRP A 221 9.33 8.04 -12.27
CA TRP A 221 8.10 8.18 -13.04
C TRP A 221 8.38 8.53 -14.50
N GLY A 222 7.37 8.45 -15.35
CA GLY A 222 7.47 8.83 -16.76
C GLY A 222 6.77 7.85 -17.69
N GLY A 223 6.98 8.03 -19.00
CA GLY A 223 6.48 7.12 -20.04
C GLY A 223 7.13 5.74 -19.93
N PHE A 224 6.57 4.77 -20.65
CA PHE A 224 6.89 3.34 -20.54
C PHE A 224 8.39 3.01 -20.54
N PHE A 225 9.20 3.70 -21.36
CA PHE A 225 10.66 3.47 -21.45
C PHE A 225 11.49 4.26 -20.45
N LYS A 226 10.89 5.16 -19.66
CA LYS A 226 11.62 6.05 -18.74
C LYS A 226 11.36 5.73 -17.27
N ARG A 227 10.30 4.97 -16.97
CA ARG A 227 9.90 4.62 -15.61
C ARG A 227 10.71 3.45 -15.07
N ASP A 228 10.97 3.48 -13.79
CA ASP A 228 11.62 2.41 -13.05
C ASP A 228 11.04 2.32 -11.64
N LYS A 229 11.40 1.28 -10.90
CA LYS A 229 11.02 1.04 -9.52
C LYS A 229 12.26 0.69 -8.72
N TRP A 230 12.31 1.13 -7.45
CA TRP A 230 13.47 0.93 -6.58
C TRP A 230 14.79 1.34 -7.24
N ASP A 231 14.81 2.53 -7.86
CA ASP A 231 15.98 3.15 -8.48
C ASP A 231 16.37 4.41 -7.69
N PRO A 232 17.33 4.32 -6.73
CA PRO A 232 17.72 5.46 -5.89
C PRO A 232 18.25 6.64 -6.68
N GLU A 233 18.99 6.38 -7.76
CA GLU A 233 19.57 7.45 -8.58
C GLU A 233 18.51 8.14 -9.42
N GLY A 234 17.61 7.38 -10.04
CA GLY A 234 16.50 7.95 -10.79
C GLY A 234 15.55 8.73 -9.90
N TYR A 235 15.27 8.24 -8.70
CA TYR A 235 14.47 8.94 -7.69
C TYR A 235 15.14 10.27 -7.30
N ARG A 236 16.45 10.27 -7.01
CA ARG A 236 17.25 11.45 -6.69
C ARG A 236 17.21 12.51 -7.79
N GLN A 237 17.40 12.09 -9.04
CA GLN A 237 17.39 13.01 -10.19
C GLN A 237 16.03 13.72 -10.33
N GLN A 238 14.93 13.00 -10.16
CA GLN A 238 13.58 13.56 -10.27
C GLN A 238 13.15 14.36 -9.04
N SER A 239 13.78 14.15 -7.89
CA SER A 239 13.47 14.91 -6.66
C SER A 239 13.78 16.39 -6.78
N LYS A 240 14.73 16.79 -7.63
CA LYS A 240 15.07 18.20 -7.86
C LYS A 240 13.94 19.05 -8.43
N ALA A 241 13.00 18.42 -9.13
CA ALA A 241 11.87 19.08 -9.78
C ALA A 241 10.56 18.38 -9.39
N PHE A 242 10.41 18.03 -8.12
CA PHE A 242 9.23 17.29 -7.62
C PHE A 242 7.98 18.16 -7.67
N VAL A 243 8.05 19.37 -7.12
CA VAL A 243 6.92 20.30 -7.08
C VAL A 243 7.41 21.75 -7.04
N ARG A 244 6.68 22.66 -7.69
CA ARG A 244 6.96 24.11 -7.66
C ARG A 244 5.69 24.92 -7.76
N LEU A 245 5.71 26.17 -7.33
CA LEU A 245 4.73 27.17 -7.70
C LEU A 245 5.06 27.68 -9.10
N LYS A 246 4.09 27.58 -10.02
CA LYS A 246 4.23 28.13 -11.37
C LYS A 246 3.92 29.64 -11.36
N ASP A 247 2.92 30.03 -10.58
CA ASP A 247 2.51 31.40 -10.28
C ASP A 247 1.96 31.43 -8.84
N ALA A 248 1.47 32.58 -8.37
CA ALA A 248 1.04 32.77 -6.98
C ALA A 248 0.00 31.75 -6.46
N GLN A 249 -0.65 30.99 -7.34
CA GLN A 249 -1.72 30.07 -6.95
C GLN A 249 -1.64 28.70 -7.60
N LYS A 250 -0.80 28.50 -8.62
CA LYS A 250 -0.77 27.26 -9.40
C LYS A 250 0.40 26.39 -9.00
N ILE A 251 0.09 25.24 -8.40
CA ILE A 251 1.06 24.19 -8.09
C ILE A 251 1.32 23.35 -9.35
N GLU A 252 2.59 23.16 -9.70
CA GLU A 252 3.03 22.31 -10.79
C GLU A 252 3.82 21.14 -10.24
N TRP A 253 3.34 19.93 -10.54
CA TRP A 253 3.96 18.68 -10.14
C TRP A 253 4.84 18.13 -11.25
N GLY A 254 6.07 17.72 -10.92
CA GLY A 254 6.97 17.06 -11.86
C GLY A 254 6.57 15.62 -12.18
N TYR A 255 5.55 15.10 -11.49
CA TYR A 255 5.10 13.73 -11.59
C TYR A 255 4.43 13.40 -12.93
N SER A 256 4.69 12.17 -13.39
CA SER A 256 4.02 11.58 -14.55
C SER A 256 3.82 10.07 -14.31
N GLY A 257 2.58 9.63 -14.35
CA GLY A 257 2.20 8.24 -14.14
C GLY A 257 0.84 7.95 -14.78
N LYS A 258 0.34 6.74 -14.54
CA LYS A 258 -1.00 6.36 -14.94
C LYS A 258 -2.01 7.24 -14.18
N HIS A 259 -3.08 7.68 -14.85
CA HIS A 259 -4.02 8.68 -14.30
C HIS A 259 -3.34 9.92 -13.70
N GLY A 260 -2.15 10.28 -14.21
CA GLY A 260 -1.34 11.37 -13.68
C GLY A 260 -2.07 12.70 -13.57
N LYS A 261 -3.01 12.99 -14.50
CA LYS A 261 -3.85 14.18 -14.44
C LYS A 261 -4.72 14.15 -13.18
N ASP A 262 -5.44 13.06 -12.93
CA ASP A 262 -6.33 12.94 -11.76
C ASP A 262 -5.55 12.95 -10.44
N VAL A 263 -4.33 12.39 -10.44
CA VAL A 263 -3.44 12.39 -9.27
C VAL A 263 -2.89 13.79 -8.98
N THR A 264 -2.64 14.62 -9.98
CA THR A 264 -2.05 15.96 -9.80
C THR A 264 -3.08 17.09 -9.67
N GLU A 265 -4.32 16.87 -10.10
CA GLU A 265 -5.38 17.89 -10.08
C GLU A 265 -6.06 18.00 -8.71
N GLY A 266 -6.57 19.20 -8.41
CA GLY A 266 -7.40 19.49 -7.25
C GLY A 266 -6.63 19.61 -5.93
N ILE A 267 -5.29 19.63 -5.96
CA ILE A 267 -4.45 19.76 -4.78
C ILE A 267 -4.10 21.23 -4.56
N GLY A 268 -4.52 21.78 -3.42
CA GLY A 268 -4.21 23.13 -2.98
C GLY A 268 -3.09 23.21 -1.95
N VAL A 269 -2.70 24.43 -1.59
CA VAL A 269 -1.69 24.69 -0.54
C VAL A 269 -2.14 24.16 0.82
N GLU A 270 -3.44 24.22 1.12
CA GLU A 270 -4.00 23.72 2.36
C GLU A 270 -3.90 22.18 2.49
N ASP A 271 -4.01 21.45 1.38
CA ASP A 271 -3.80 20.00 1.37
C ASP A 271 -2.36 19.63 1.69
N ILE A 272 -1.41 20.42 1.15
CA ILE A 272 0.01 20.27 1.46
C ILE A 272 0.27 20.56 2.93
N ARG A 273 -0.31 21.64 3.50
CA ARG A 273 -0.18 21.97 4.93
C ARG A 273 -0.74 20.86 5.80
N TRP A 274 -1.93 20.38 5.45
CA TRP A 274 -2.55 19.28 6.19
C TRP A 274 -1.66 18.03 6.21
N LEU A 275 -1.14 17.58 5.07
CA LEU A 275 -0.25 16.44 5.02
C LEU A 275 1.05 16.68 5.80
N LEU A 276 1.62 17.89 5.70
CA LEU A 276 2.86 18.24 6.39
C LEU A 276 2.71 18.23 7.93
N THR A 277 1.50 18.30 8.48
CA THR A 277 1.26 18.09 9.91
C THR A 277 1.78 16.73 10.38
N TYR A 278 1.70 15.72 9.51
CA TYR A 278 2.12 14.35 9.79
C TYR A 278 3.47 14.02 9.17
N LEU A 279 3.77 14.55 7.98
CA LEU A 279 4.97 14.20 7.22
C LEU A 279 6.22 15.00 7.67
N ALA A 280 6.07 16.25 8.07
CA ALA A 280 7.21 17.08 8.45
C ALA A 280 7.93 16.60 9.72
N PRO A 281 7.24 16.07 10.75
CA PRO A 281 7.89 15.52 11.95
C PRO A 281 8.71 14.26 11.72
N VAL A 282 8.49 13.53 10.62
CA VAL A 282 9.23 12.28 10.31
C VAL A 282 10.72 12.57 10.30
N THR A 283 11.50 11.83 11.08
CA THR A 283 12.95 12.01 11.24
C THR A 283 13.76 11.25 10.17
N ASP A 284 15.01 11.60 9.98
CA ASP A 284 15.92 10.84 9.10
C ASP A 284 16.18 9.43 9.65
N GLU A 285 16.17 9.28 10.98
CA GLU A 285 16.32 7.99 11.64
C GLU A 285 15.17 7.04 11.29
N GLU A 286 13.93 7.53 11.36
CA GLU A 286 12.73 6.78 10.97
C GLU A 286 12.76 6.38 9.49
N LEU A 287 13.11 7.31 8.59
CA LEU A 287 13.27 7.00 7.17
C LEU A 287 14.35 5.95 6.93
N ARG A 288 15.51 6.06 7.61
CA ARG A 288 16.59 5.08 7.53
C ARG A 288 16.14 3.71 8.06
N ALA A 289 15.44 3.68 9.19
CA ALA A 289 14.92 2.44 9.77
C ALA A 289 13.93 1.75 8.83
N GLY A 290 12.96 2.46 8.27
CA GLY A 290 12.00 1.93 7.32
C GLY A 290 12.64 1.41 6.03
N LEU A 291 13.60 2.13 5.47
CA LEU A 291 14.36 1.72 4.29
C LEU A 291 15.19 0.46 4.58
N ARG A 292 15.92 0.42 5.71
CA ARG A 292 16.72 -0.75 6.10
C ARG A 292 15.83 -1.97 6.31
N ALA A 293 14.72 -1.81 7.00
CA ALA A 293 13.75 -2.88 7.25
C ALA A 293 13.03 -3.35 5.97
N SER A 294 13.06 -2.57 4.89
CA SER A 294 12.60 -2.99 3.56
C SER A 294 13.72 -3.60 2.69
N GLY A 295 14.92 -3.81 3.27
CA GLY A 295 16.05 -4.46 2.61
C GLY A 295 16.93 -3.52 1.78
N ALA A 296 16.87 -2.21 1.99
CA ALA A 296 17.79 -1.25 1.37
C ALA A 296 19.22 -1.43 1.91
N THR A 297 20.19 -1.32 1.04
CA THR A 297 21.61 -1.20 1.43
C THR A 297 21.91 0.20 1.96
N ASP A 298 22.97 0.37 2.77
CA ASP A 298 23.36 1.68 3.28
C ASP A 298 23.62 2.69 2.15
N ALA A 299 24.22 2.27 1.05
CA ALA A 299 24.40 3.11 -0.13
C ALA A 299 23.08 3.56 -0.79
N GLN A 300 22.05 2.76 -0.74
CA GLN A 300 20.70 3.13 -1.20
C GLN A 300 20.03 4.09 -0.21
N ILE A 301 20.14 3.81 1.08
CA ILE A 301 19.60 4.65 2.14
C ILE A 301 20.18 6.07 2.07
N ASP A 302 21.51 6.18 1.89
CA ASP A 302 22.22 7.47 1.79
C ASP A 302 21.83 8.29 0.54
N ARG A 303 21.20 7.66 -0.45
CA ARG A 303 20.61 8.36 -1.60
C ARG A 303 19.13 8.68 -1.42
N TYR A 304 18.37 7.77 -0.84
CA TYR A 304 16.93 7.96 -0.66
C TYR A 304 16.61 9.01 0.39
N VAL A 305 17.23 8.97 1.57
CA VAL A 305 16.89 9.88 2.67
C VAL A 305 17.03 11.34 2.28
N PRO A 306 18.19 11.82 1.75
CA PRO A 306 18.29 13.20 1.29
C PRO A 306 17.31 13.56 0.17
N SER A 307 16.98 12.60 -0.70
CA SER A 307 16.05 12.83 -1.81
C SER A 307 14.60 12.93 -1.34
N ILE A 308 14.19 12.16 -0.34
CA ILE A 308 12.88 12.29 0.32
C ILE A 308 12.80 13.65 1.04
N ARG A 309 13.85 14.04 1.76
CA ARG A 309 13.94 15.36 2.42
C ARG A 309 13.84 16.52 1.44
N GLU A 310 14.48 16.42 0.30
CA GLU A 310 14.38 17.45 -0.75
C GLU A 310 12.92 17.62 -1.19
N ARG A 311 12.18 16.53 -1.41
CA ARG A 311 10.75 16.60 -1.77
C ARG A 311 9.90 17.20 -0.65
N ILE A 312 10.14 16.80 0.60
CA ILE A 312 9.45 17.38 1.77
C ILE A 312 9.75 18.86 1.88
N THR A 313 11.00 19.27 1.70
CA THR A 313 11.41 20.69 1.73
C THR A 313 10.72 21.51 0.63
N GLN A 314 10.54 20.96 -0.56
CA GLN A 314 9.78 21.64 -1.63
C GLN A 314 8.30 21.82 -1.24
N LEU A 315 7.67 20.81 -0.64
CA LEU A 315 6.31 20.95 -0.08
C LEU A 315 6.24 22.05 1.00
N GLN A 316 7.21 22.09 1.90
CA GLN A 316 7.28 23.10 2.97
C GLN A 316 7.44 24.51 2.41
N ARG A 317 8.26 24.71 1.38
CA ARG A 317 8.40 26.00 0.70
C ARG A 317 7.08 26.48 0.09
N ILE A 318 6.33 25.58 -0.55
CA ILE A 318 5.01 25.92 -1.13
C ILE A 318 4.01 26.27 -0.05
N SER A 319 3.98 25.54 1.06
CA SER A 319 3.04 25.77 2.14
C SER A 319 3.35 27.02 2.97
N GLY A 320 4.51 27.64 2.79
CA GLY A 320 5.02 28.70 3.66
C GLY A 320 5.40 28.23 5.06
N SER A 321 5.49 26.91 5.25
CA SER A 321 5.88 26.30 6.53
C SER A 321 7.41 26.25 6.61
N THR A 322 8.03 27.10 7.40
CA THR A 322 9.43 26.95 7.78
C THR A 322 9.55 25.83 8.80
N LEU A 323 10.49 24.91 8.59
CA LEU A 323 10.90 23.96 9.61
C LEU A 323 11.32 24.75 10.87
N SER A 324 10.54 24.68 11.92
CA SER A 324 11.06 24.85 13.26
C SER A 324 11.98 23.65 13.51
N ALA A 325 13.27 23.82 13.30
CA ALA A 325 14.27 22.87 13.72
C ALA A 325 14.22 22.80 15.24
N THR A 326 13.44 21.89 15.78
CA THR A 326 13.54 21.50 17.17
C THR A 326 14.75 20.57 17.26
N ARG A 327 15.80 21.12 17.89
CA ARG A 327 17.02 20.41 18.29
C ARG A 327 16.74 19.35 19.32
#